data_45fe12307317d481d3cdf0670555b7bd
#
_entry.id   45fe12307317d481d3cdf0670555b7bd
#
_cell.length_a   1.000
_cell.length_b   1.000
_cell.length_c   1.000
_cell.angle_alpha   90.00
_cell.angle_beta   90.00
_cell.angle_gamma   90.00
#
_symmetry.space_group_name_H-M   'P 1'
#
loop_
_entity.id
_entity.type
_entity.pdbx_description
1 polymer ?
#
loop_
_entity_poly.entity_id
_entity_poly.type
_entity_poly.pdbx_seq_one_letter_code
_entity_poly.pdbx_strand_id
1 'polypeptide(L)'
;METASPPTPPERAPQDGADAPGPRVIGLVADPGTPWALVRRIAGDVQDRLDERLPQPGGWRVETRQESLPVGATGGMVLEEPVRSLADGQGWDTVVAVVDLPRFDDRRGVVADVVPQLRVGVVCVPALGVITPARRLRETVLRIVEHIDTAPHVDPPDGELDVQSSDESGEVEEDGGRSPADELPEPDTDALRGIAPLVDVDADVTTTTRMGGGSRRTSTVYVKGWTGTLRLLAGMVMANRPLLMPRDMTFTIASASAAGAYGVFFGSIWVLSSVMSPVRLAAVSVLSVVLLVAWLVTTNGLWTHGATHRHSSRLDNLSTVLTVGLACTVVYVLLFVTLLLVALMIIPVEYLGEDLDQPSGVGDYVRLVWLAASMGTMAGAVGSSLDDSDRIRNATYSLRERHRRSERHGGDGAAERPREGEAVPRE
;
A
#
# COMPACT_ATOMS: atom_id res chain seq x y z
N MET A 1 -25.00 55.37 71.79
CA MET A 1 -24.11 55.44 70.64
C MET A 1 -23.68 54.01 70.38
N GLU A 2 -24.51 53.37 69.64
CA GLU A 2 -24.48 51.89 69.39
C GLU A 2 -23.78 51.65 68.07
N THR A 3 -22.63 51.00 68.12
CA THR A 3 -21.82 50.70 66.93
C THR A 3 -22.31 49.40 66.36
N ALA A 4 -22.98 49.48 65.20
CA ALA A 4 -23.39 48.34 64.43
C ALA A 4 -22.17 47.67 63.71
N SER A 5 -22.00 46.38 63.97
CA SER A 5 -21.03 45.51 63.23
C SER A 5 -21.42 45.35 61.76
N PRO A 6 -20.45 45.28 60.83
CA PRO A 6 -20.74 45.06 59.39
C PRO A 6 -21.21 43.62 59.12
N PRO A 7 -22.05 43.38 58.10
CA PRO A 7 -22.58 42.09 57.80
C PRO A 7 -21.47 41.17 57.19
N THR A 8 -21.45 39.94 57.67
CA THR A 8 -20.60 38.82 57.11
C THR A 8 -20.93 38.54 55.64
N PRO A 9 -19.91 38.43 54.81
CA PRO A 9 -20.16 38.06 53.39
C PRO A 9 -20.73 36.64 53.30
N PRO A 10 -21.58 36.34 52.30
CA PRO A 10 -22.14 35.03 52.16
C PRO A 10 -21.04 33.99 51.78
N GLU A 11 -21.06 32.92 52.56
CA GLU A 11 -20.23 31.71 52.33
C GLU A 11 -20.44 31.21 50.92
N ARG A 12 -19.36 31.22 50.07
CA ARG A 12 -19.40 30.62 48.74
C ARG A 12 -19.64 29.13 48.91
N ALA A 13 -20.75 28.67 48.38
CA ALA A 13 -21.00 27.22 48.18
C ALA A 13 -19.82 26.59 47.44
N PRO A 14 -19.41 25.37 47.81
CA PRO A 14 -18.37 24.65 47.08
C PRO A 14 -18.82 24.46 45.64
N GLN A 15 -18.02 24.93 44.70
CA GLN A 15 -18.16 24.58 43.28
C GLN A 15 -17.68 23.13 43.11
N ASP A 16 -18.55 22.18 43.48
CA ASP A 16 -18.41 20.79 43.07
C ASP A 16 -18.79 20.68 41.57
N GLY A 17 -17.89 21.12 40.72
CA GLY A 17 -17.84 20.86 39.30
C GLY A 17 -16.48 20.30 39.02
N ALA A 18 -16.21 19.09 39.53
CA ALA A 18 -15.13 18.29 38.96
C ALA A 18 -15.51 18.06 37.49
N ASP A 19 -14.82 18.75 36.58
CA ASP A 19 -14.93 18.50 35.14
C ASP A 19 -14.75 17.00 34.93
N ALA A 20 -15.82 16.33 34.54
CA ALA A 20 -15.72 14.93 34.13
C ALA A 20 -14.65 14.86 33.01
N PRO A 21 -13.67 13.95 33.12
CA PRO A 21 -12.63 13.88 32.14
C PRO A 21 -13.26 13.71 30.73
N GLY A 22 -12.84 14.58 29.80
CA GLY A 22 -13.31 14.54 28.42
C GLY A 22 -13.02 13.20 27.76
N PRO A 23 -13.65 12.91 26.60
CA PRO A 23 -13.39 11.67 25.88
C PRO A 23 -11.93 11.62 25.42
N ARG A 24 -11.30 10.45 25.51
CA ARG A 24 -10.00 10.23 24.88
C ARG A 24 -10.15 10.18 23.37
N VAL A 25 -9.29 10.88 22.66
CA VAL A 25 -9.38 11.04 21.21
C VAL A 25 -8.33 10.19 20.48
N ILE A 26 -8.81 9.35 19.58
CA ILE A 26 -7.95 8.56 18.69
C ILE A 26 -8.02 9.11 17.29
N GLY A 27 -6.87 9.51 16.73
CA GLY A 27 -6.74 9.90 15.35
C GLY A 27 -6.45 8.68 14.45
N LEU A 28 -7.30 8.41 13.48
CA LEU A 28 -7.03 7.46 12.40
C LEU A 28 -6.62 8.23 11.15
N VAL A 29 -5.33 8.27 10.87
CA VAL A 29 -4.77 8.93 9.67
C VAL A 29 -4.55 7.92 8.58
N ALA A 30 -5.04 8.20 7.38
CA ALA A 30 -4.96 7.26 6.28
C ALA A 30 -4.45 7.89 4.98
N ASP A 31 -3.61 7.16 4.27
CA ASP A 31 -3.23 7.50 2.91
C ASP A 31 -4.44 7.59 1.99
N PRO A 32 -4.41 8.48 0.98
CA PRO A 32 -5.43 8.52 -0.05
C PRO A 32 -5.61 7.18 -0.77
N GLY A 33 -6.86 6.82 -1.07
CA GLY A 33 -7.20 5.60 -1.80
C GLY A 33 -7.77 4.49 -0.93
N THR A 34 -7.20 3.28 -1.02
CA THR A 34 -7.70 2.10 -0.30
C THR A 34 -7.65 2.25 1.22
N PRO A 35 -6.55 2.74 1.83
CA PRO A 35 -6.49 2.96 3.28
C PRO A 35 -7.60 3.87 3.79
N TRP A 36 -7.80 5.02 3.11
CA TRP A 36 -8.86 5.95 3.47
C TRP A 36 -10.27 5.34 3.40
N ALA A 37 -10.54 4.61 2.32
CA ALA A 37 -11.83 3.94 2.17
C ALA A 37 -12.09 2.90 3.28
N LEU A 38 -11.04 2.19 3.71
CA LEU A 38 -11.12 1.22 4.80
C LEU A 38 -11.32 1.92 6.16
N VAL A 39 -10.55 2.96 6.46
CA VAL A 39 -10.65 3.73 7.71
C VAL A 39 -12.06 4.30 7.88
N ARG A 40 -12.60 4.95 6.86
CA ARG A 40 -13.98 5.46 6.90
C ARG A 40 -15.03 4.39 7.17
N ARG A 41 -14.79 3.18 6.69
CA ARG A 41 -15.71 2.05 6.88
C ARG A 41 -15.69 1.48 8.30
N ILE A 42 -14.53 1.53 8.98
CA ILE A 42 -14.36 0.88 10.28
C ILE A 42 -14.44 1.86 11.46
N ALA A 43 -14.37 3.17 11.25
CA ALA A 43 -14.22 4.16 12.32
C ALA A 43 -15.31 4.07 13.39
N GLY A 44 -16.58 3.96 13.00
CA GLY A 44 -17.69 3.77 13.94
C GLY A 44 -17.56 2.46 14.73
N ASP A 45 -17.33 1.34 14.03
CA ASP A 45 -17.14 0.03 14.67
C ASP A 45 -15.93 0.02 15.64
N VAL A 46 -14.87 0.79 15.35
CA VAL A 46 -13.71 0.92 16.24
C VAL A 46 -14.09 1.66 17.50
N GLN A 47 -14.80 2.77 17.39
CA GLN A 47 -15.24 3.54 18.53
C GLN A 47 -16.13 2.72 19.47
N ASP A 48 -17.18 2.09 18.94
CA ASP A 48 -18.11 1.27 19.72
C ASP A 48 -17.38 0.14 20.47
N ARG A 49 -16.41 -0.51 19.80
CA ARG A 49 -15.65 -1.61 20.42
C ARG A 49 -14.59 -1.15 21.41
N LEU A 50 -14.07 0.06 21.28
CA LEU A 50 -13.16 0.62 22.28
C LEU A 50 -13.93 0.96 23.56
N ASP A 51 -15.13 1.51 23.46
CA ASP A 51 -15.99 1.77 24.61
C ASP A 51 -16.36 0.47 25.36
N GLU A 52 -16.55 -0.65 24.62
CA GLU A 52 -16.80 -1.99 25.19
C GLU A 52 -15.56 -2.62 25.86
N ARG A 53 -14.38 -2.54 25.19
CA ARG A 53 -13.17 -3.27 25.62
C ARG A 53 -12.30 -2.50 26.61
N LEU A 54 -12.27 -1.18 26.48
CA LEU A 54 -11.47 -0.26 27.30
C LEU A 54 -12.37 0.87 27.85
N PRO A 55 -13.32 0.53 28.75
CA PRO A 55 -14.23 1.54 29.30
C PRO A 55 -13.46 2.62 30.05
N GLN A 56 -13.72 3.89 29.68
CA GLN A 56 -13.06 5.06 30.25
C GLN A 56 -14.09 6.10 30.70
N PRO A 57 -13.80 6.88 31.76
CA PRO A 57 -14.61 8.03 32.10
C PRO A 57 -14.59 9.04 30.96
N GLY A 58 -15.71 9.31 30.34
CA GLY A 58 -15.82 10.19 29.16
C GLY A 58 -15.86 9.47 27.81
N GLY A 59 -15.56 8.17 27.77
CA GLY A 59 -15.59 7.34 26.56
C GLY A 59 -14.45 7.59 25.57
N TRP A 60 -14.56 7.00 24.40
CA TRP A 60 -13.62 7.16 23.27
C TRP A 60 -14.24 7.97 22.15
N ARG A 61 -13.42 8.82 21.51
CA ARG A 61 -13.79 9.51 20.27
C ARG A 61 -12.79 9.14 19.18
N VAL A 62 -13.29 8.63 18.05
CA VAL A 62 -12.47 8.30 16.88
C VAL A 62 -12.61 9.40 15.84
N GLU A 63 -11.53 10.08 15.55
CA GLU A 63 -11.43 11.07 14.49
C GLU A 63 -10.68 10.49 13.29
N THR A 64 -11.09 10.86 12.08
CA THR A 64 -10.47 10.33 10.86
C THR A 64 -9.93 11.44 10.00
N ARG A 65 -8.71 11.28 9.48
CA ARG A 65 -8.08 12.25 8.59
C ARG A 65 -7.43 11.57 7.41
N GLN A 66 -7.66 12.13 6.22
CA GLN A 66 -6.97 11.73 5.02
C GLN A 66 -5.76 12.62 4.83
N GLU A 67 -4.56 12.02 4.86
CA GLU A 67 -3.31 12.74 4.67
C GLU A 67 -2.25 11.82 4.07
N SER A 68 -1.46 12.34 3.12
CA SER A 68 -0.31 11.62 2.59
C SER A 68 0.84 11.72 3.56
N LEU A 69 1.17 10.61 4.22
CA LEU A 69 2.23 10.58 5.22
C LEU A 69 3.61 10.55 4.54
N PRO A 70 4.59 11.38 4.96
CA PRO A 70 5.92 11.36 4.38
C PRO A 70 6.58 9.99 4.61
N VAL A 71 7.15 9.40 3.57
CA VAL A 71 7.92 8.15 3.67
C VAL A 71 9.38 8.47 3.53
N GLY A 72 10.15 8.23 4.58
CA GLY A 72 11.59 8.31 4.49
C GLY A 72 12.14 7.32 3.46
N ALA A 73 13.21 7.70 2.77
CA ALA A 73 13.86 6.89 1.73
C ALA A 73 14.35 5.52 2.21
N THR A 74 14.43 5.30 3.50
CA THR A 74 14.99 4.13 4.19
C THR A 74 13.96 3.27 4.91
N GLY A 75 12.70 3.24 4.53
CA GLY A 75 11.75 2.20 5.00
C GLY A 75 11.58 1.96 6.52
N GLY A 76 12.41 2.55 7.37
CA GLY A 76 12.40 2.43 8.82
C GLY A 76 12.23 3.79 9.50
N MET A 77 11.65 3.80 10.67
CA MET A 77 11.67 4.83 11.73
C MET A 77 11.25 6.29 11.44
N VAL A 78 11.03 6.70 10.18
CA VAL A 78 10.76 8.11 9.84
C VAL A 78 9.28 8.50 9.89
N LEU A 79 8.37 7.51 9.95
CA LEU A 79 6.91 7.78 9.97
C LEU A 79 6.39 8.19 11.35
N GLU A 80 7.06 7.79 12.41
CA GLU A 80 6.53 7.92 13.78
C GLU A 80 6.48 9.37 14.26
N GLU A 81 7.50 10.15 13.98
CA GLU A 81 7.57 11.55 14.38
C GLU A 81 6.63 12.49 13.61
N PRO A 82 6.58 12.40 12.26
CA PRO A 82 5.57 13.16 11.53
C PRO A 82 4.13 12.83 11.93
N VAL A 83 3.87 11.54 12.21
CA VAL A 83 2.54 11.09 12.67
C VAL A 83 2.25 11.61 14.07
N ARG A 84 3.24 11.62 14.97
CA ARG A 84 3.09 12.19 16.31
C ARG A 84 2.88 13.71 16.27
N SER A 85 3.69 14.44 15.51
CA SER A 85 3.53 15.89 15.31
C SER A 85 2.14 16.26 14.79
N LEU A 86 1.59 15.44 13.88
CA LEU A 86 0.23 15.60 13.39
C LEU A 86 -0.79 15.40 14.52
N ALA A 87 -0.60 14.38 15.37
CA ALA A 87 -1.49 14.10 16.51
C ALA A 87 -1.48 15.25 17.52
N ASP A 88 -0.31 15.80 17.85
CA ASP A 88 -0.16 16.92 18.76
C ASP A 88 -0.87 18.17 18.23
N GLY A 89 -0.75 18.44 16.92
CA GLY A 89 -1.44 19.56 16.28
C GLY A 89 -2.97 19.44 16.24
N GLN A 90 -3.52 18.23 16.43
CA GLN A 90 -4.96 17.97 16.48
C GLN A 90 -5.49 17.72 17.90
N GLY A 91 -4.60 17.61 18.89
CA GLY A 91 -4.98 17.28 20.27
C GLY A 91 -5.42 15.82 20.45
N TRP A 92 -4.89 14.89 19.64
CA TRP A 92 -5.20 13.46 19.74
C TRP A 92 -4.32 12.78 20.80
N ASP A 93 -4.93 11.98 21.66
CA ASP A 93 -4.21 11.21 22.68
C ASP A 93 -3.41 10.05 22.05
N THR A 94 -3.97 9.41 21.05
CA THR A 94 -3.35 8.27 20.35
C THR A 94 -3.59 8.41 18.86
N VAL A 95 -2.62 8.02 18.05
CA VAL A 95 -2.76 8.07 16.59
C VAL A 95 -2.38 6.74 15.94
N VAL A 96 -3.20 6.29 15.00
CA VAL A 96 -2.89 5.13 14.17
C VAL A 96 -2.88 5.55 12.71
N ALA A 97 -1.70 5.42 12.10
CA ALA A 97 -1.49 5.69 10.69
C ALA A 97 -1.74 4.43 9.86
N VAL A 98 -2.51 4.55 8.79
CA VAL A 98 -2.87 3.47 7.89
C VAL A 98 -2.31 3.76 6.50
N VAL A 99 -1.33 2.96 6.09
CA VAL A 99 -0.55 3.20 4.87
C VAL A 99 -0.78 2.12 3.80
N ASP A 100 -0.71 2.49 2.53
CA ASP A 100 -0.85 1.55 1.41
C ASP A 100 0.49 1.11 0.80
N LEU A 101 1.60 1.67 1.26
CA LEU A 101 2.92 1.25 0.84
C LEU A 101 3.39 0.02 1.63
N PRO A 102 3.93 -1.00 0.96
CA PRO A 102 4.57 -2.11 1.65
C PRO A 102 5.83 -1.60 2.35
N ARG A 103 5.99 -2.03 3.60
CA ARG A 103 7.18 -1.75 4.40
C ARG A 103 7.96 -3.03 4.59
N PHE A 104 9.28 -2.91 4.54
CA PHE A 104 10.19 -4.02 4.74
C PHE A 104 11.27 -3.61 5.73
N ASP A 105 11.56 -4.51 6.65
CA ASP A 105 12.71 -4.44 7.52
C ASP A 105 13.59 -5.66 7.18
N ASP A 106 14.80 -5.40 6.71
CA ASP A 106 15.69 -6.37 6.06
C ASP A 106 15.00 -7.13 4.92
N ARG A 107 14.41 -8.29 5.23
CA ARG A 107 13.74 -9.17 4.27
C ARG A 107 12.32 -9.52 4.66
N ARG A 108 11.86 -9.05 5.82
CA ARG A 108 10.54 -9.35 6.36
C ARG A 108 9.57 -8.22 6.04
N GLY A 109 8.39 -8.55 5.54
CA GLY A 109 7.33 -7.57 5.34
C GLY A 109 6.74 -7.15 6.69
N VAL A 110 6.59 -5.84 6.90
CA VAL A 110 6.02 -5.28 8.12
C VAL A 110 4.50 -5.20 8.02
N VAL A 111 3.80 -5.69 9.02
CA VAL A 111 2.33 -5.58 9.17
C VAL A 111 1.96 -4.34 9.94
N ALA A 112 2.60 -4.13 11.08
CA ALA A 112 2.38 -2.97 11.93
C ALA A 112 3.63 -2.66 12.75
N ASP A 113 3.81 -1.37 13.05
CA ASP A 113 4.74 -0.87 14.04
C ASP A 113 3.97 -0.16 15.14
N VAL A 114 4.40 -0.33 16.38
CA VAL A 114 3.82 0.32 17.54
C VAL A 114 4.91 0.92 18.40
N VAL A 115 4.78 2.20 18.70
CA VAL A 115 5.67 2.94 19.61
C VAL A 115 4.83 3.47 20.77
N PRO A 116 4.71 2.68 21.85
CA PRO A 116 3.85 3.04 22.98
C PRO A 116 4.21 4.39 23.61
N GLN A 117 5.50 4.70 23.70
CA GLN A 117 5.99 5.96 24.32
C GLN A 117 5.50 7.21 23.54
N LEU A 118 5.32 7.10 22.24
CA LEU A 118 4.76 8.17 21.39
C LEU A 118 3.26 8.07 21.22
N ARG A 119 2.65 6.99 21.70
CA ARG A 119 1.23 6.67 21.45
C ARG A 119 0.89 6.62 19.96
N VAL A 120 1.83 6.07 19.17
CA VAL A 120 1.74 5.96 17.72
C VAL A 120 1.70 4.51 17.29
N GLY A 121 0.78 4.18 16.39
CA GLY A 121 0.75 2.92 15.64
C GLY A 121 0.79 3.18 14.13
N VAL A 122 1.41 2.30 13.39
CA VAL A 122 1.42 2.34 11.91
C VAL A 122 0.99 0.98 11.38
N VAL A 123 0.01 0.92 10.48
CA VAL A 123 -0.51 -0.31 9.89
C VAL A 123 -0.33 -0.30 8.37
N CYS A 124 0.28 -1.36 7.85
CA CYS A 124 0.49 -1.57 6.42
C CYS A 124 -0.66 -2.37 5.81
N VAL A 125 -1.56 -1.72 5.05
CA VAL A 125 -2.74 -2.37 4.45
C VAL A 125 -2.39 -3.55 3.54
N PRO A 126 -1.39 -3.49 2.64
CA PRO A 126 -1.03 -4.64 1.80
C PRO A 126 -0.69 -5.91 2.59
N ALA A 127 -0.07 -5.79 3.76
CA ALA A 127 0.29 -6.92 4.60
C ALA A 127 -0.92 -7.61 5.25
N LEU A 128 -2.04 -6.90 5.40
CA LEU A 128 -3.30 -7.47 5.85
C LEU A 128 -3.95 -8.38 4.78
N GLY A 129 -3.55 -8.24 3.51
CA GLY A 129 -4.02 -9.02 2.38
C GLY A 129 -5.39 -8.59 1.84
N VAL A 130 -5.89 -9.36 0.87
CA VAL A 130 -7.08 -9.02 0.07
C VAL A 130 -8.40 -9.48 0.71
N ILE A 131 -8.37 -10.59 1.45
CA ILE A 131 -9.56 -11.18 2.04
C ILE A 131 -9.90 -10.49 3.35
N THR A 132 -11.10 -9.90 3.42
CA THR A 132 -11.63 -9.19 4.60
C THR A 132 -10.70 -8.12 5.20
N PRO A 133 -10.09 -7.21 4.36
CA PRO A 133 -9.11 -6.24 4.85
C PRO A 133 -9.70 -5.29 5.91
N ALA A 134 -10.96 -4.89 5.79
CA ALA A 134 -11.62 -4.04 6.78
C ALA A 134 -11.71 -4.69 8.17
N ARG A 135 -12.06 -5.99 8.21
CA ARG A 135 -12.12 -6.74 9.49
C ARG A 135 -10.74 -6.87 10.12
N ARG A 136 -9.72 -7.19 9.30
CA ARG A 136 -8.34 -7.32 9.77
C ARG A 136 -7.79 -5.98 10.26
N LEU A 137 -8.00 -4.92 9.50
CA LEU A 137 -7.60 -3.57 9.89
C LEU A 137 -8.25 -3.16 11.21
N ARG A 138 -9.56 -3.35 11.36
CA ARG A 138 -10.27 -3.02 12.59
C ARG A 138 -9.67 -3.74 13.81
N GLU A 139 -9.50 -5.06 13.73
CA GLU A 139 -8.95 -5.82 14.86
C GLU A 139 -7.49 -5.40 15.15
N THR A 140 -6.68 -5.13 14.13
CA THR A 140 -5.30 -4.65 14.32
C THR A 140 -5.28 -3.27 15.00
N VAL A 141 -6.14 -2.34 14.58
CA VAL A 141 -6.25 -1.00 15.20
C VAL A 141 -6.66 -1.14 16.67
N LEU A 142 -7.68 -1.94 16.98
CA LEU A 142 -8.11 -2.16 18.36
C LEU A 142 -6.98 -2.71 19.23
N ARG A 143 -6.24 -3.70 18.75
CA ARG A 143 -5.12 -4.30 19.48
C ARG A 143 -3.94 -3.34 19.65
N ILE A 144 -3.67 -2.48 18.67
CA ILE A 144 -2.65 -1.43 18.78
C ILE A 144 -3.03 -0.46 19.90
N VAL A 145 -4.28 -0.01 19.93
CA VAL A 145 -4.76 0.91 20.98
C VAL A 145 -4.72 0.25 22.35
N GLU A 146 -5.19 -1.01 22.47
CA GLU A 146 -5.09 -1.80 23.71
C GLU A 146 -3.62 -1.90 24.18
N HIS A 147 -2.69 -2.20 23.27
CA HIS A 147 -1.27 -2.31 23.60
C HIS A 147 -0.64 -0.99 24.04
N ILE A 148 -1.01 0.11 23.38
CA ILE A 148 -0.54 1.47 23.76
C ILE A 148 -1.11 1.88 25.11
N ASP A 149 -2.36 1.56 25.40
CA ASP A 149 -3.02 1.96 26.65
C ASP A 149 -2.54 1.17 27.86
N THR A 150 -2.15 -0.10 27.66
CA THR A 150 -1.62 -0.96 28.73
C THR A 150 -0.12 -0.79 28.96
N ALA A 151 0.59 -0.13 28.04
CA ALA A 151 2.03 0.11 28.18
C ALA A 151 2.31 1.10 29.35
N PRO A 152 3.37 0.86 30.15
CA PRO A 152 3.75 1.79 31.20
C PRO A 152 4.04 3.18 30.63
N HIS A 153 3.44 4.20 31.23
CA HIS A 153 3.66 5.59 30.84
C HIS A 153 5.06 6.02 31.25
N VAL A 154 5.93 6.21 30.27
CA VAL A 154 7.25 6.80 30.47
C VAL A 154 7.17 8.20 29.87
N ASP A 155 7.19 9.23 30.73
CA ASP A 155 7.22 10.61 30.27
C ASP A 155 8.43 10.82 29.35
N PRO A 156 8.25 11.45 28.17
CA PRO A 156 9.37 11.78 27.31
C PRO A 156 10.30 12.75 28.07
N PRO A 157 11.62 12.55 28.06
CA PRO A 157 12.52 13.52 28.67
C PRO A 157 12.37 14.86 27.97
N ASP A 158 12.10 15.93 28.74
CA ASP A 158 12.09 17.31 28.29
C ASP A 158 13.47 17.67 27.72
N GLY A 159 13.58 17.71 26.39
CA GLY A 159 14.82 18.05 25.71
C GLY A 159 14.56 18.49 24.27
N GLU A 160 14.79 19.77 24.04
CA GLU A 160 14.76 20.44 22.75
C GLU A 160 15.68 19.74 21.73
N LEU A 161 15.17 19.46 20.54
CA LEU A 161 15.88 18.74 19.49
C LEU A 161 16.87 19.66 18.78
N ASP A 162 18.12 19.63 19.19
CA ASP A 162 19.20 20.24 18.42
C ASP A 162 19.73 19.23 17.38
N VAL A 163 19.34 19.43 16.14
CA VAL A 163 19.78 18.62 14.99
C VAL A 163 21.12 19.14 14.52
N GLN A 164 22.21 18.68 15.13
CA GLN A 164 23.54 18.83 14.55
C GLN A 164 23.97 17.53 13.86
N SER A 165 24.03 17.62 12.54
CA SER A 165 24.71 16.62 11.70
C SER A 165 26.24 16.74 11.90
N SER A 166 26.84 15.74 12.52
CA SER A 166 28.29 15.58 12.51
C SER A 166 28.66 14.16 12.08
N ASP A 167 29.16 14.06 10.85
CA ASP A 167 30.03 12.97 10.41
C ASP A 167 31.33 13.03 11.22
N GLU A 168 31.52 12.12 12.17
CA GLU A 168 32.83 11.75 12.66
C GLU A 168 32.75 10.40 13.37
N SER A 169 33.48 9.43 12.81
CA SER A 169 33.77 8.14 13.38
C SER A 169 34.72 8.30 14.57
N GLY A 170 34.20 8.20 15.80
CA GLY A 170 34.97 8.13 17.01
C GLY A 170 34.62 6.87 17.80
N GLU A 171 35.63 6.01 18.04
CA GLU A 171 35.55 4.88 18.97
C GLU A 171 35.18 5.41 20.36
N VAL A 172 34.07 4.94 20.94
CA VAL A 172 33.65 5.26 22.30
C VAL A 172 34.01 4.08 23.21
N GLU A 173 34.85 4.35 24.20
CA GLU A 173 35.15 3.44 25.28
C GLU A 173 33.87 3.04 26.05
N GLU A 174 33.67 1.73 26.25
CA GLU A 174 32.65 1.15 27.10
C GLU A 174 32.90 1.47 28.58
N ASP A 175 32.27 2.49 29.11
CA ASP A 175 32.16 2.65 30.56
C ASP A 175 30.94 1.84 31.06
N GLY A 176 31.20 0.89 31.97
CA GLY A 176 30.24 -0.11 32.46
C GLY A 176 29.08 0.41 33.34
N GLY A 177 28.44 1.51 32.93
CA GLY A 177 27.23 2.01 33.53
C GLY A 177 25.96 1.32 32.94
N ARG A 178 25.11 0.77 33.80
CA ARG A 178 23.79 0.24 33.42
C ARG A 178 23.03 1.27 32.57
N SER A 179 22.76 0.91 31.32
CA SER A 179 21.96 1.75 30.44
C SER A 179 20.51 1.83 30.93
N PRO A 180 19.84 2.99 30.86
CA PRO A 180 18.39 3.11 31.17
C PRO A 180 17.50 2.16 30.36
N ALA A 181 18.03 1.57 29.30
CA ALA A 181 17.35 0.54 28.52
C ALA A 181 17.17 -0.80 29.26
N ASP A 182 18.01 -1.08 30.28
CA ASP A 182 17.97 -2.33 31.06
C ASP A 182 16.86 -2.33 32.15
N GLU A 183 16.25 -1.17 32.44
CA GLU A 183 15.18 -1.03 33.46
C GLU A 183 13.76 -1.26 32.89
N LEU A 184 13.60 -1.35 31.58
CA LEU A 184 12.29 -1.61 30.98
C LEU A 184 11.98 -3.11 31.01
N PRO A 185 10.79 -3.54 31.47
CA PRO A 185 10.41 -4.95 31.50
C PRO A 185 10.54 -5.58 30.10
N GLU A 186 10.96 -6.86 30.05
CA GLU A 186 11.06 -7.57 28.78
C GLU A 186 9.73 -7.54 28.03
N PRO A 187 9.76 -7.25 26.72
CA PRO A 187 8.53 -7.13 25.94
C PRO A 187 7.88 -8.53 25.84
N ASP A 188 6.59 -8.60 26.13
CA ASP A 188 5.77 -9.78 25.90
C ASP A 188 5.56 -9.98 24.38
N THR A 189 6.39 -10.81 23.77
CA THR A 189 6.34 -11.12 22.33
C THR A 189 5.04 -11.84 21.94
N ASP A 190 4.36 -12.52 22.87
CA ASP A 190 3.08 -13.16 22.60
C ASP A 190 1.94 -12.14 22.55
N ALA A 191 2.00 -11.10 23.40
CA ALA A 191 1.08 -9.96 23.30
C ALA A 191 1.25 -9.22 21.97
N LEU A 192 2.49 -9.08 21.49
CA LEU A 192 2.78 -8.44 20.18
C LEU A 192 2.25 -9.24 19.00
N ARG A 193 2.34 -10.57 19.04
CA ARG A 193 1.70 -11.44 18.02
C ARG A 193 0.18 -11.28 18.02
N GLY A 194 -0.39 -10.96 19.17
CA GLY A 194 -1.81 -10.62 19.32
C GLY A 194 -2.24 -9.32 18.62
N ILE A 195 -1.34 -8.44 18.20
CA ILE A 195 -1.64 -7.17 17.53
C ILE A 195 -2.35 -7.39 16.18
N ALA A 196 -2.01 -8.45 15.44
CA ALA A 196 -2.68 -8.78 14.19
C ALA A 196 -3.30 -10.20 14.23
N PRO A 197 -4.33 -10.43 15.06
CA PRO A 197 -4.81 -11.79 15.42
C PRO A 197 -5.41 -12.58 14.26
N LEU A 198 -5.79 -11.91 13.18
CA LEU A 198 -6.36 -12.53 11.97
C LEU A 198 -5.32 -12.75 10.86
N VAL A 199 -4.04 -12.56 11.19
CA VAL A 199 -2.91 -12.64 10.26
C VAL A 199 -1.85 -13.52 10.92
N ASP A 200 -1.26 -14.45 10.18
CA ASP A 200 -0.14 -15.23 10.68
C ASP A 200 1.11 -14.34 10.69
N VAL A 201 1.56 -13.99 11.89
CA VAL A 201 2.60 -12.98 12.11
C VAL A 201 3.67 -13.48 13.07
N ASP A 202 4.85 -12.88 12.96
CA ASP A 202 5.92 -12.91 13.93
C ASP A 202 6.15 -11.51 14.49
N ALA A 203 6.73 -11.38 15.67
CA ALA A 203 6.93 -10.08 16.30
C ALA A 203 8.36 -9.96 16.83
N ASP A 204 8.89 -8.76 16.74
CA ASP A 204 10.22 -8.42 17.24
C ASP A 204 10.18 -7.02 17.89
N VAL A 205 11.09 -6.77 18.83
CA VAL A 205 11.19 -5.48 19.50
C VAL A 205 12.57 -4.92 19.28
N THR A 206 12.61 -3.79 18.61
CA THR A 206 13.86 -3.06 18.38
C THR A 206 13.93 -1.88 19.35
N THR A 207 15.01 -1.83 20.12
CA THR A 207 15.30 -0.68 20.99
C THR A 207 16.28 0.23 20.27
N THR A 208 15.91 1.48 20.09
CA THR A 208 16.78 2.48 19.50
C THR A 208 17.10 3.51 20.55
N THR A 209 18.41 3.66 20.87
CA THR A 209 18.89 4.68 21.79
C THR A 209 19.32 5.90 20.98
N ARG A 210 18.80 7.08 21.30
CA ARG A 210 19.24 8.37 20.72
C ARG A 210 20.39 8.95 21.53
N MET A 211 21.32 9.65 20.87
CA MET A 211 22.28 10.52 21.54
C MET A 211 21.51 11.60 22.31
N GLY A 212 21.51 11.53 23.64
CA GLY A 212 20.71 12.38 24.52
C GLY A 212 19.98 11.60 25.62
N GLY A 213 20.14 10.27 25.70
CA GLY A 213 19.72 9.45 26.85
C GLY A 213 18.29 8.92 26.81
N GLY A 214 17.53 9.17 25.75
CA GLY A 214 16.18 8.60 25.58
C GLY A 214 16.22 7.26 24.83
N SER A 215 15.87 6.16 25.49
CA SER A 215 15.69 4.86 24.83
C SER A 215 14.26 4.72 24.33
N ARG A 216 14.09 4.43 23.02
CA ARG A 216 12.78 4.24 22.39
C ARG A 216 12.62 2.78 21.96
N ARG A 217 11.53 2.16 22.35
CA ARG A 217 11.17 0.82 21.90
C ARG A 217 10.12 0.88 20.79
N THR A 218 10.43 0.26 19.67
CA THR A 218 9.49 0.03 18.57
C THR A 218 9.16 -1.45 18.52
N SER A 219 7.90 -1.77 18.67
CA SER A 219 7.38 -3.13 18.52
C SER A 219 6.93 -3.34 17.07
N THR A 220 7.65 -4.18 16.34
CA THR A 220 7.37 -4.43 14.93
C THR A 220 6.77 -5.82 14.74
N VAL A 221 5.66 -5.89 14.03
CA VAL A 221 4.95 -7.11 13.68
C VAL A 221 5.21 -7.44 12.21
N TYR A 222 5.75 -8.63 11.96
CA TYR A 222 6.17 -9.09 10.63
C TYR A 222 5.25 -10.15 10.05
N VAL A 223 5.21 -10.20 8.75
CA VAL A 223 4.56 -11.26 7.99
C VAL A 223 5.33 -12.57 8.16
N LYS A 224 4.67 -13.66 8.57
CA LYS A 224 5.29 -14.96 8.79
C LYS A 224 5.22 -15.87 7.58
N GLY A 225 6.36 -16.45 7.24
CA GLY A 225 6.48 -17.52 6.26
C GLY A 225 6.11 -17.14 4.82
N TRP A 226 6.07 -18.12 3.94
CA TRP A 226 5.79 -17.92 2.51
C TRP A 226 4.31 -17.56 2.24
N THR A 227 3.39 -18.08 3.02
CA THR A 227 1.95 -17.75 2.93
C THR A 227 1.71 -16.27 3.24
N GLY A 228 2.42 -15.74 4.23
CA GLY A 228 2.41 -14.35 4.56
C GLY A 228 2.98 -13.47 3.44
N THR A 229 4.10 -13.88 2.83
CA THR A 229 4.69 -13.18 1.68
C THR A 229 3.74 -13.16 0.49
N LEU A 230 3.07 -14.28 0.18
CA LEU A 230 2.06 -14.33 -0.87
C LEU A 230 0.86 -13.43 -0.58
N ARG A 231 0.43 -13.37 0.68
CA ARG A 231 -0.65 -12.47 1.11
C ARG A 231 -0.25 -11.00 0.93
N LEU A 232 0.95 -10.63 1.36
CA LEU A 232 1.50 -9.29 1.16
C LEU A 232 1.56 -8.94 -0.34
N LEU A 233 2.09 -9.84 -1.16
CA LEU A 233 2.18 -9.66 -2.61
C LEU A 233 0.79 -9.48 -3.24
N ALA A 234 -0.18 -10.31 -2.86
CA ALA A 234 -1.56 -10.16 -3.33
C ALA A 234 -2.16 -8.80 -2.90
N GLY A 235 -1.88 -8.36 -1.68
CA GLY A 235 -2.27 -7.04 -1.18
C GLY A 235 -1.66 -5.90 -2.00
N MET A 236 -0.37 -5.99 -2.34
CA MET A 236 0.32 -5.02 -3.20
C MET A 236 -0.30 -4.95 -4.60
N VAL A 237 -0.54 -6.12 -5.22
CA VAL A 237 -1.18 -6.21 -6.55
C VAL A 237 -2.57 -5.55 -6.53
N MET A 238 -3.38 -5.85 -5.52
CA MET A 238 -4.74 -5.31 -5.44
C MET A 238 -4.78 -3.82 -5.08
N ALA A 239 -3.80 -3.33 -4.31
CA ALA A 239 -3.65 -1.90 -4.04
C ALA A 239 -3.42 -1.08 -5.32
N ASN A 240 -2.78 -1.66 -6.32
CA ASN A 240 -2.54 -1.07 -7.64
C ASN A 240 -3.76 -1.08 -8.57
N ARG A 241 -4.91 -1.64 -8.14
CA ARG A 241 -6.18 -1.68 -8.88
C ARG A 241 -6.07 -2.18 -10.33
N PRO A 242 -5.52 -3.37 -10.57
CA PRO A 242 -5.23 -3.88 -11.92
C PRO A 242 -6.46 -3.96 -12.84
N LEU A 243 -7.67 -4.11 -12.27
CA LEU A 243 -8.92 -4.19 -13.04
C LEU A 243 -9.34 -2.85 -13.67
N LEU A 244 -8.78 -1.73 -13.22
CA LEU A 244 -9.04 -0.41 -13.80
C LEU A 244 -8.02 -0.02 -14.87
N MET A 245 -6.85 -0.66 -14.88
CA MET A 245 -5.76 -0.39 -15.82
C MET A 245 -6.15 -0.52 -17.31
N PRO A 246 -7.02 -1.45 -17.74
CA PRO A 246 -7.45 -1.54 -19.14
C PRO A 246 -8.08 -0.24 -19.69
N ARG A 247 -8.62 0.63 -18.84
CA ARG A 247 -9.20 1.91 -19.26
C ARG A 247 -8.15 2.88 -19.81
N ASP A 248 -6.92 2.72 -19.39
CA ASP A 248 -5.79 3.57 -19.78
C ASP A 248 -4.99 2.97 -20.95
N MET A 249 -5.42 1.77 -21.48
CA MET A 249 -4.77 1.02 -22.56
C MET A 249 -5.59 1.08 -23.87
N THR A 250 -6.01 2.28 -24.27
CA THR A 250 -6.96 2.46 -25.38
C THR A 250 -6.41 1.98 -26.71
N PHE A 251 -5.18 2.36 -27.06
CA PHE A 251 -4.55 1.96 -28.35
C PHE A 251 -4.14 0.49 -28.34
N THR A 252 -3.71 -0.04 -27.18
CA THR A 252 -3.48 -1.48 -27.00
C THR A 252 -4.74 -2.27 -27.32
N ILE A 253 -5.89 -1.88 -26.75
CA ILE A 253 -7.17 -2.56 -26.96
C ILE A 253 -7.66 -2.39 -28.41
N ALA A 254 -7.55 -1.19 -28.97
CA ALA A 254 -7.96 -0.92 -30.34
C ALA A 254 -7.19 -1.76 -31.36
N SER A 255 -5.86 -1.80 -31.25
CA SER A 255 -5.02 -2.59 -32.16
C SER A 255 -5.21 -4.10 -31.98
N ALA A 256 -5.36 -4.56 -30.72
CA ALA A 256 -5.69 -5.95 -30.43
C ALA A 256 -7.05 -6.35 -31.03
N SER A 257 -8.05 -5.48 -30.90
CA SER A 257 -9.39 -5.72 -31.45
C SER A 257 -9.39 -5.74 -32.98
N ALA A 258 -8.69 -4.81 -33.63
CA ALA A 258 -8.59 -4.76 -35.08
C ALA A 258 -7.90 -6.01 -35.65
N ALA A 259 -6.76 -6.41 -35.09
CA ALA A 259 -6.03 -7.60 -35.50
C ALA A 259 -6.80 -8.91 -35.19
N GLY A 260 -7.45 -8.96 -34.04
CA GLY A 260 -8.29 -10.10 -33.65
C GLY A 260 -9.52 -10.23 -34.54
N ALA A 261 -10.18 -9.13 -34.90
CA ALA A 261 -11.31 -9.14 -35.85
C ALA A 261 -10.85 -9.61 -37.23
N TYR A 262 -9.70 -9.11 -37.74
CA TYR A 262 -9.12 -9.61 -38.97
C TYR A 262 -8.88 -11.14 -38.91
N GLY A 263 -8.34 -11.64 -37.77
CA GLY A 263 -8.13 -13.07 -37.58
C GLY A 263 -9.43 -13.89 -37.58
N VAL A 264 -10.54 -13.35 -37.09
CA VAL A 264 -11.85 -14.01 -37.10
C VAL A 264 -12.41 -14.14 -38.52
N PHE A 265 -12.17 -13.15 -39.40
CA PHE A 265 -12.70 -13.15 -40.77
C PHE A 265 -11.75 -13.76 -41.82
N PHE A 266 -10.57 -14.21 -41.44
CA PHE A 266 -9.58 -14.74 -42.38
C PHE A 266 -9.62 -16.29 -42.43
N GLY A 267 -10.13 -16.87 -43.51
CA GLY A 267 -10.41 -18.30 -43.64
C GLY A 267 -9.24 -19.24 -43.35
N SER A 268 -8.00 -18.85 -43.68
CA SER A 268 -6.84 -19.70 -43.33
C SER A 268 -6.62 -19.88 -41.85
N ILE A 269 -7.08 -18.95 -41.02
CA ILE A 269 -7.01 -19.06 -39.58
C ILE A 269 -8.05 -20.06 -39.04
N TRP A 270 -9.17 -20.23 -39.76
CA TRP A 270 -10.19 -21.22 -39.44
C TRP A 270 -9.61 -22.63 -39.54
N VAL A 271 -9.02 -22.94 -40.70
CA VAL A 271 -8.36 -24.23 -40.93
C VAL A 271 -7.21 -24.45 -39.93
N LEU A 272 -6.38 -23.44 -39.69
CA LEU A 272 -5.28 -23.55 -38.73
C LEU A 272 -5.77 -23.85 -37.32
N SER A 273 -6.81 -23.15 -36.86
CA SER A 273 -7.36 -23.31 -35.50
C SER A 273 -7.98 -24.70 -35.30
N SER A 274 -8.58 -25.30 -36.34
CA SER A 274 -9.22 -26.62 -36.26
C SER A 274 -8.19 -27.75 -36.10
N VAL A 275 -6.99 -27.62 -36.70
CA VAL A 275 -5.89 -28.63 -36.66
C VAL A 275 -5.02 -28.47 -35.42
N MET A 276 -5.07 -27.32 -34.73
CA MET A 276 -4.26 -27.07 -33.54
C MET A 276 -4.79 -27.81 -32.31
N SER A 277 -3.90 -28.47 -31.57
CA SER A 277 -4.27 -29.05 -30.28
C SER A 277 -4.59 -27.94 -29.23
N PRO A 278 -5.50 -28.20 -28.27
CA PRO A 278 -5.81 -27.24 -27.21
C PRO A 278 -4.58 -26.79 -26.40
N VAL A 279 -3.60 -27.70 -26.20
CA VAL A 279 -2.33 -27.38 -25.53
C VAL A 279 -1.53 -26.33 -26.30
N ARG A 280 -1.48 -26.46 -27.64
CA ARG A 280 -0.79 -25.49 -28.51
C ARG A 280 -1.50 -24.14 -28.51
N LEU A 281 -2.84 -24.11 -28.54
CA LEU A 281 -3.64 -22.88 -28.39
C LEU A 281 -3.37 -22.20 -27.05
N ALA A 282 -3.37 -22.96 -25.96
CA ALA A 282 -3.05 -22.43 -24.63
C ALA A 282 -1.62 -21.87 -24.57
N ALA A 283 -0.64 -22.56 -25.14
CA ALA A 283 0.74 -22.09 -25.20
C ALA A 283 0.87 -20.76 -25.96
N VAL A 284 0.17 -20.61 -27.08
CA VAL A 284 0.14 -19.35 -27.86
C VAL A 284 -0.51 -18.23 -27.05
N SER A 285 -1.60 -18.52 -26.31
CA SER A 285 -2.25 -17.53 -25.43
C SER A 285 -1.33 -17.06 -24.32
N VAL A 286 -0.69 -17.99 -23.62
CA VAL A 286 0.27 -17.63 -22.55
C VAL A 286 1.42 -16.80 -23.14
N LEU A 287 1.97 -17.21 -24.29
CA LEU A 287 3.03 -16.46 -24.95
C LEU A 287 2.59 -15.05 -25.32
N SER A 288 1.37 -14.88 -25.88
CA SER A 288 0.86 -13.56 -26.27
C SER A 288 0.69 -12.62 -25.08
N VAL A 289 0.16 -13.12 -23.97
CA VAL A 289 0.02 -12.32 -22.73
C VAL A 289 1.40 -11.99 -22.14
N VAL A 290 2.33 -12.95 -22.10
CA VAL A 290 3.70 -12.73 -21.60
C VAL A 290 4.43 -11.69 -22.45
N LEU A 291 4.31 -11.77 -23.78
CA LEU A 291 4.91 -10.77 -24.68
C LEU A 291 4.33 -9.37 -24.45
N LEU A 292 3.01 -9.25 -24.29
CA LEU A 292 2.36 -7.96 -24.00
C LEU A 292 2.84 -7.40 -22.65
N VAL A 293 2.90 -8.24 -21.62
CA VAL A 293 3.40 -7.83 -20.28
C VAL A 293 4.86 -7.38 -20.36
N ALA A 294 5.72 -8.18 -20.99
CA ALA A 294 7.14 -7.86 -21.14
C ALA A 294 7.33 -6.55 -21.90
N TRP A 295 6.57 -6.35 -22.97
CA TRP A 295 6.59 -5.13 -23.75
C TRP A 295 6.17 -3.91 -22.91
N LEU A 296 5.02 -3.98 -22.23
CA LEU A 296 4.54 -2.91 -21.37
C LEU A 296 5.51 -2.56 -20.25
N VAL A 297 6.09 -3.57 -19.59
CA VAL A 297 7.03 -3.36 -18.48
C VAL A 297 8.31 -2.67 -18.96
N THR A 298 8.83 -3.11 -20.12
CA THR A 298 10.09 -2.56 -20.67
C THR A 298 9.90 -1.17 -21.29
N THR A 299 8.85 -0.98 -22.08
CA THR A 299 8.60 0.28 -22.80
C THR A 299 8.22 1.42 -21.86
N ASN A 300 7.45 1.13 -20.81
CA ASN A 300 7.01 2.15 -19.85
C ASN A 300 7.96 2.32 -18.66
N GLY A 301 9.13 1.65 -18.66
CA GLY A 301 10.13 1.80 -17.60
C GLY A 301 9.59 1.43 -16.20
N LEU A 302 8.72 0.41 -16.13
CA LEU A 302 8.10 0.00 -14.87
C LEU A 302 9.06 -0.78 -13.95
N TRP A 303 10.22 -1.17 -14.48
CA TRP A 303 11.22 -1.92 -13.72
C TRP A 303 11.99 -1.03 -12.76
N THR A 304 11.99 -1.37 -11.47
CA THR A 304 12.73 -0.62 -10.45
C THR A 304 14.16 -1.12 -10.35
N HIS A 305 15.12 -0.27 -10.71
CA HIS A 305 16.56 -0.52 -10.55
C HIS A 305 17.01 0.15 -9.25
N GLY A 306 16.98 -0.53 -8.12
CA GLY A 306 17.41 0.01 -6.83
C GLY A 306 18.57 -0.81 -6.26
N ALA A 307 19.70 -0.16 -5.96
CA ALA A 307 20.89 -0.81 -5.38
C ALA A 307 20.79 -1.00 -3.86
N THR A 308 20.02 -0.16 -3.17
CA THR A 308 20.07 -0.02 -1.70
C THR A 308 19.32 -1.15 -0.95
N HIS A 309 18.25 -1.75 -1.52
CA HIS A 309 17.53 -2.85 -0.88
C HIS A 309 17.06 -3.88 -1.92
N ARG A 310 17.95 -4.77 -2.30
CA ARG A 310 17.70 -5.77 -3.38
C ARG A 310 16.47 -6.67 -3.15
N HIS A 311 16.10 -6.94 -1.90
CA HIS A 311 14.95 -7.82 -1.62
C HIS A 311 13.62 -7.10 -1.79
N SER A 312 13.51 -5.88 -1.29
CA SER A 312 12.34 -5.01 -1.50
C SER A 312 12.10 -4.78 -3.00
N SER A 313 13.17 -4.45 -3.77
CA SER A 313 13.06 -4.24 -5.21
C SER A 313 12.58 -5.48 -5.98
N ARG A 314 12.90 -6.70 -5.54
CA ARG A 314 12.40 -7.93 -6.18
C ARG A 314 10.90 -8.12 -5.96
N LEU A 315 10.41 -7.88 -4.75
CA LEU A 315 8.98 -7.99 -4.44
C LEU A 315 8.18 -6.88 -5.14
N ASP A 316 8.72 -5.67 -5.21
CA ASP A 316 8.13 -4.56 -5.95
C ASP A 316 8.03 -4.86 -7.45
N ASN A 317 9.10 -5.38 -8.05
CA ASN A 317 9.11 -5.77 -9.46
C ASN A 317 8.16 -6.95 -9.73
N LEU A 318 8.12 -7.95 -8.84
CA LEU A 318 7.19 -9.07 -8.93
C LEU A 318 5.74 -8.59 -8.82
N SER A 319 5.44 -7.69 -7.87
CA SER A 319 4.13 -7.06 -7.73
C SER A 319 3.73 -6.30 -9.00
N THR A 320 4.67 -5.55 -9.61
CA THR A 320 4.45 -4.83 -10.87
C THR A 320 4.12 -5.79 -12.00
N VAL A 321 4.92 -6.84 -12.20
CA VAL A 321 4.69 -7.84 -13.25
C VAL A 321 3.36 -8.56 -13.06
N LEU A 322 2.98 -8.91 -11.82
CA LEU A 322 1.70 -9.54 -11.53
C LEU A 322 0.52 -8.58 -11.74
N THR A 323 0.68 -7.30 -11.38
CA THR A 323 -0.35 -6.27 -11.60
C THR A 323 -0.62 -6.08 -13.09
N VAL A 324 0.44 -5.86 -13.87
CA VAL A 324 0.35 -5.69 -15.33
C VAL A 324 -0.15 -7.00 -15.98
N GLY A 325 0.35 -8.15 -15.52
CA GLY A 325 -0.08 -9.47 -15.99
C GLY A 325 -1.56 -9.72 -15.78
N LEU A 326 -2.09 -9.36 -14.61
CA LEU A 326 -3.52 -9.47 -14.34
C LEU A 326 -4.34 -8.53 -15.24
N ALA A 327 -3.89 -7.28 -15.41
CA ALA A 327 -4.54 -6.33 -16.30
C ALA A 327 -4.56 -6.82 -17.76
N CYS A 328 -3.43 -7.31 -18.27
CA CYS A 328 -3.33 -7.89 -19.63
C CYS A 328 -4.23 -9.14 -19.77
N THR A 329 -4.32 -9.97 -18.76
CA THR A 329 -5.22 -11.13 -18.75
C THR A 329 -6.68 -10.69 -18.85
N VAL A 330 -7.06 -9.64 -18.13
CA VAL A 330 -8.42 -9.06 -18.22
C VAL A 330 -8.69 -8.54 -19.64
N VAL A 331 -7.74 -7.82 -20.24
CA VAL A 331 -7.85 -7.36 -21.64
C VAL A 331 -8.01 -8.55 -22.60
N TYR A 332 -7.21 -9.60 -22.42
CA TYR A 332 -7.30 -10.82 -23.22
C TYR A 332 -8.68 -11.48 -23.11
N VAL A 333 -9.20 -11.64 -21.91
CA VAL A 333 -10.52 -12.25 -21.68
C VAL A 333 -11.64 -11.39 -22.29
N LEU A 334 -11.58 -10.07 -22.12
CA LEU A 334 -12.55 -9.15 -22.73
C LEU A 334 -12.50 -9.23 -24.26
N LEU A 335 -11.30 -9.24 -24.84
CA LEU A 335 -11.10 -9.39 -26.29
C LEU A 335 -11.67 -10.74 -26.78
N PHE A 336 -11.35 -11.83 -26.09
CA PHE A 336 -11.85 -13.16 -26.42
C PHE A 336 -13.39 -13.21 -26.41
N VAL A 337 -14.01 -12.71 -25.35
CA VAL A 337 -15.49 -12.69 -25.23
C VAL A 337 -16.10 -11.84 -26.32
N THR A 338 -15.56 -10.66 -26.57
CA THR A 338 -16.07 -9.75 -27.62
C THR A 338 -15.96 -10.39 -29.02
N LEU A 339 -14.80 -10.95 -29.35
CA LEU A 339 -14.61 -11.62 -30.63
C LEU A 339 -15.48 -12.86 -30.78
N LEU A 340 -15.73 -13.61 -29.69
CA LEU A 340 -16.62 -14.77 -29.70
C LEU A 340 -18.06 -14.35 -30.01
N LEU A 341 -18.55 -13.28 -29.36
CA LEU A 341 -19.90 -12.76 -29.63
C LEU A 341 -20.02 -12.27 -31.07
N VAL A 342 -19.01 -11.57 -31.58
CA VAL A 342 -18.96 -11.10 -32.98
C VAL A 342 -18.95 -12.28 -33.96
N ALA A 343 -18.11 -13.28 -33.70
CA ALA A 343 -18.03 -14.47 -34.57
C ALA A 343 -19.38 -15.22 -34.61
N LEU A 344 -19.99 -15.47 -33.46
CA LEU A 344 -21.30 -16.14 -33.35
C LEU A 344 -22.42 -15.36 -34.03
N MET A 345 -22.34 -14.02 -34.04
CA MET A 345 -23.35 -13.15 -34.63
C MET A 345 -23.19 -13.07 -36.17
N ILE A 346 -21.98 -13.04 -36.71
CA ILE A 346 -21.70 -12.70 -38.08
C ILE A 346 -21.48 -13.95 -38.96
N ILE A 347 -20.85 -15.00 -38.43
CA ILE A 347 -20.48 -16.20 -39.21
C ILE A 347 -21.59 -17.24 -39.05
N PRO A 348 -22.35 -17.59 -40.11
CA PRO A 348 -23.28 -18.71 -40.07
C PRO A 348 -22.55 -20.04 -39.87
N VAL A 349 -23.20 -20.95 -39.14
CA VAL A 349 -22.59 -22.25 -38.81
C VAL A 349 -22.36 -23.11 -40.03
N GLU A 350 -23.27 -23.01 -40.98
CA GLU A 350 -23.17 -23.71 -42.28
C GLU A 350 -21.95 -23.25 -43.08
N TYR A 351 -21.69 -21.94 -43.12
CA TYR A 351 -20.56 -21.35 -43.82
C TYR A 351 -19.23 -21.78 -43.23
N LEU A 352 -19.16 -21.81 -41.89
CA LEU A 352 -17.97 -22.31 -41.17
C LEU A 352 -17.74 -23.80 -41.44
N GLY A 353 -18.81 -24.59 -41.55
CA GLY A 353 -18.75 -26.02 -41.84
C GLY A 353 -18.27 -26.33 -43.27
N GLU A 354 -18.72 -25.53 -44.25
CA GLU A 354 -18.24 -25.66 -45.66
C GLU A 354 -16.73 -25.39 -45.77
N ASP A 355 -16.22 -24.36 -45.11
CA ASP A 355 -14.80 -24.01 -45.16
C ASP A 355 -13.90 -25.00 -44.40
N LEU A 356 -14.44 -25.69 -43.40
CA LEU A 356 -13.72 -26.72 -42.62
C LEU A 356 -13.90 -28.14 -43.13
N ASP A 357 -14.69 -28.38 -44.22
CA ASP A 357 -15.06 -29.70 -44.76
C ASP A 357 -15.63 -30.65 -43.67
N GLN A 358 -16.29 -30.11 -42.64
CA GLN A 358 -16.88 -30.91 -41.56
C GLN A 358 -18.03 -30.16 -40.87
N PRO A 359 -18.96 -30.89 -40.24
CA PRO A 359 -20.01 -30.25 -39.45
C PRO A 359 -19.42 -29.39 -38.32
N SER A 360 -19.68 -28.09 -38.35
CA SER A 360 -19.18 -27.15 -37.34
C SER A 360 -20.11 -26.98 -36.14
N GLY A 361 -19.55 -26.74 -35.00
CA GLY A 361 -20.25 -26.49 -33.76
C GLY A 361 -19.66 -25.32 -32.96
N VAL A 362 -20.24 -25.01 -31.81
CA VAL A 362 -19.76 -23.95 -30.92
C VAL A 362 -18.29 -24.10 -30.55
N GLY A 363 -17.80 -25.36 -30.49
CA GLY A 363 -16.38 -25.65 -30.19
C GLY A 363 -15.41 -25.07 -31.24
N ASP A 364 -15.82 -25.02 -32.51
CA ASP A 364 -14.98 -24.50 -33.57
C ASP A 364 -14.88 -22.98 -33.54
N TYR A 365 -15.98 -22.28 -33.17
CA TYR A 365 -15.94 -20.85 -32.90
C TYR A 365 -15.01 -20.53 -31.71
N VAL A 366 -15.07 -21.32 -30.66
CA VAL A 366 -14.19 -21.14 -29.49
C VAL A 366 -12.72 -21.29 -29.87
N ARG A 367 -12.34 -22.32 -30.70
CA ARG A 367 -10.96 -22.52 -31.16
C ARG A 367 -10.51 -21.39 -32.07
N LEU A 368 -11.35 -21.00 -33.02
CA LEU A 368 -11.10 -19.88 -33.93
C LEU A 368 -10.79 -18.61 -33.18
N VAL A 369 -11.71 -18.21 -32.29
CA VAL A 369 -11.58 -16.99 -31.50
C VAL A 369 -10.41 -17.08 -30.54
N TRP A 370 -10.11 -18.26 -30.03
CA TRP A 370 -8.95 -18.47 -29.15
C TRP A 370 -7.65 -18.10 -29.85
N LEU A 371 -7.46 -18.57 -31.07
CA LEU A 371 -6.29 -18.23 -31.88
C LEU A 371 -6.30 -16.74 -32.28
N ALA A 372 -7.43 -16.22 -32.74
CA ALA A 372 -7.59 -14.85 -33.18
C ALA A 372 -7.34 -13.84 -32.02
N ALA A 373 -7.85 -14.12 -30.83
CA ALA A 373 -7.60 -13.29 -29.65
C ALA A 373 -6.13 -13.28 -29.24
N SER A 374 -5.46 -14.45 -29.35
CA SER A 374 -4.03 -14.54 -29.05
C SER A 374 -3.19 -13.72 -30.06
N MET A 375 -3.50 -13.79 -31.32
CA MET A 375 -2.84 -12.99 -32.39
C MET A 375 -3.14 -11.48 -32.17
N GLY A 376 -4.41 -11.16 -31.89
CA GLY A 376 -4.82 -9.79 -31.57
C GLY A 376 -4.04 -9.22 -30.38
N THR A 377 -3.87 -10.00 -29.33
CA THR A 377 -3.10 -9.58 -28.14
C THR A 377 -1.63 -9.29 -28.47
N MET A 378 -1.01 -10.09 -29.36
CA MET A 378 0.36 -9.80 -29.84
C MET A 378 0.42 -8.47 -30.61
N ALA A 379 -0.57 -8.20 -31.47
CA ALA A 379 -0.66 -6.92 -32.17
C ALA A 379 -0.91 -5.74 -31.22
N GLY A 380 -1.65 -5.98 -30.13
CA GLY A 380 -1.86 -5.02 -29.05
C GLY A 380 -0.57 -4.54 -28.40
N ALA A 381 0.45 -5.41 -28.32
CA ALA A 381 1.77 -5.01 -27.82
C ALA A 381 2.40 -3.89 -28.66
N VAL A 382 2.26 -3.96 -29.98
CA VAL A 382 2.73 -2.89 -30.88
C VAL A 382 1.89 -1.63 -30.69
N GLY A 383 0.57 -1.77 -30.61
CA GLY A 383 -0.35 -0.64 -30.36
C GLY A 383 -0.10 0.09 -29.07
N SER A 384 0.39 -0.61 -28.04
CA SER A 384 0.69 -0.01 -26.75
C SER A 384 1.79 1.07 -26.80
N SER A 385 2.60 1.08 -27.84
CA SER A 385 3.59 2.15 -28.07
C SER A 385 2.94 3.52 -28.33
N LEU A 386 1.66 3.53 -28.70
CA LEU A 386 0.88 4.75 -28.94
C LEU A 386 0.08 5.17 -27.70
N ASP A 387 0.00 4.32 -26.68
CA ASP A 387 -0.60 4.69 -25.41
C ASP A 387 0.33 5.65 -24.65
N ASP A 388 -0.28 6.55 -23.86
CA ASP A 388 0.45 7.49 -23.04
C ASP A 388 1.15 6.75 -21.88
N SER A 389 2.50 6.74 -21.92
CA SER A 389 3.34 6.07 -20.92
C SER A 389 3.06 6.56 -19.50
N ASP A 390 2.76 7.86 -19.33
CA ASP A 390 2.45 8.41 -18.02
C ASP A 390 1.09 7.91 -17.50
N ARG A 391 0.11 7.70 -18.37
CA ARG A 391 -1.17 7.10 -18.00
C ARG A 391 -0.99 5.64 -17.57
N ILE A 392 -0.25 4.85 -18.32
CA ILE A 392 0.02 3.45 -17.98
C ILE A 392 0.78 3.35 -16.64
N ARG A 393 1.82 4.17 -16.45
CA ARG A 393 2.57 4.25 -15.18
C ARG A 393 1.67 4.66 -14.03
N ASN A 394 0.81 5.64 -14.25
CA ASN A 394 -0.15 6.10 -13.27
C ASN A 394 -1.24 5.06 -12.94
N ALA A 395 -1.63 4.23 -13.89
CA ALA A 395 -2.56 3.13 -13.67
C ALA A 395 -1.92 1.94 -12.93
N THR A 396 -0.62 1.74 -13.10
CA THR A 396 0.12 0.61 -12.52
C THR A 396 0.43 0.80 -11.03
N TYR A 397 0.57 2.04 -10.57
CA TYR A 397 1.01 2.33 -9.21
C TYR A 397 -0.11 2.95 -8.36
N SER A 398 -0.08 2.69 -7.04
CA SER A 398 -0.95 3.37 -6.09
C SER A 398 -0.69 4.90 -6.10
N LEU A 399 -1.68 5.68 -5.69
CA LEU A 399 -1.57 7.15 -5.66
C LEU A 399 -0.31 7.62 -4.92
N ARG A 400 0.03 6.93 -3.85
CA ARG A 400 1.19 7.26 -3.03
C ARG A 400 2.53 6.86 -3.67
N GLU A 401 2.61 5.69 -4.30
CA GLU A 401 3.81 5.29 -5.02
C GLU A 401 4.12 6.24 -6.19
N ARG A 402 3.09 6.81 -6.80
CA ARG A 402 3.22 7.88 -7.81
C ARG A 402 3.88 9.14 -7.24
N HIS A 403 3.41 9.62 -6.08
CA HIS A 403 4.03 10.77 -5.40
C HIS A 403 5.49 10.50 -5.04
N ARG A 404 5.78 9.34 -4.45
CA ARG A 404 7.15 8.94 -4.11
C ARG A 404 8.10 8.92 -5.32
N ARG A 405 7.61 8.46 -6.47
CA ARG A 405 8.40 8.42 -7.70
C ARG A 405 8.59 9.79 -8.32
N SER A 406 7.58 10.65 -8.28
CA SER A 406 7.69 12.03 -8.77
C SER A 406 8.69 12.85 -7.95
N GLU A 407 8.74 12.67 -6.65
CA GLU A 407 9.73 13.32 -5.77
C GLU A 407 11.16 12.87 -6.08
N ARG A 408 11.39 11.56 -6.31
CA ARG A 408 12.71 11.05 -6.70
C ARG A 408 13.19 11.60 -8.05
N HIS A 409 12.33 11.68 -9.05
CA HIS A 409 12.70 12.25 -10.36
C HIS A 409 12.83 13.77 -10.33
N GLY A 410 12.08 14.46 -9.47
CA GLY A 410 12.20 15.90 -9.26
C GLY A 410 13.50 16.29 -8.55
N GLY A 411 14.01 15.43 -7.65
CA GLY A 411 15.28 15.61 -6.95
C GLY A 411 16.49 15.49 -7.89
N ASP A 412 16.48 14.52 -8.80
CA ASP A 412 17.57 14.34 -9.77
C ASP A 412 17.62 15.50 -10.80
N GLY A 413 16.47 16.03 -11.22
CA GLY A 413 16.41 17.18 -12.14
C GLY A 413 16.80 18.52 -11.51
N ALA A 414 16.75 18.65 -10.19
CA ALA A 414 17.19 19.86 -9.48
C ALA A 414 18.73 19.93 -9.30
N ALA A 415 19.39 18.75 -9.29
CA ALA A 415 20.85 18.67 -9.20
C ALA A 415 21.57 18.98 -10.52
N GLU A 416 20.86 18.97 -11.64
CA GLU A 416 21.42 19.13 -12.99
C GLU A 416 21.18 20.51 -13.63
N ARG A 417 20.71 21.50 -12.85
CA ARG A 417 20.67 22.89 -13.36
C ARG A 417 22.09 23.46 -13.34
N PRO A 418 22.68 23.80 -14.51
CA PRO A 418 23.94 24.51 -14.57
C PRO A 418 23.79 25.86 -13.82
N ARG A 419 24.74 26.20 -12.99
CA ARG A 419 24.84 27.55 -12.40
C ARG A 419 25.01 28.55 -13.53
N GLU A 420 23.92 29.14 -14.02
CA GLU A 420 23.96 30.36 -14.82
C GLU A 420 24.45 31.48 -13.92
N GLY A 421 25.70 31.86 -14.07
CA GLY A 421 26.28 32.96 -13.33
C GLY A 421 27.79 33.05 -13.39
N GLU A 422 28.41 32.74 -14.53
CA GLU A 422 29.80 33.11 -14.72
C GLU A 422 29.88 34.12 -15.89
N ALA A 423 29.91 35.41 -15.51
CA ALA A 423 30.08 36.51 -16.41
C ALA A 423 31.45 36.44 -17.10
N VAL A 424 31.45 36.39 -18.43
CA VAL A 424 32.64 36.54 -19.27
C VAL A 424 33.04 38.02 -19.24
N PRO A 425 34.30 38.39 -18.91
CA PRO A 425 34.80 39.75 -19.07
C PRO A 425 34.92 40.07 -20.57
N ARG A 426 34.41 41.22 -20.96
CA ARG A 426 34.63 41.81 -22.28
C ARG A 426 36.04 42.39 -22.32
N GLU A 427 36.84 41.97 -23.29
CA GLU A 427 37.84 42.78 -23.97
C GLU A 427 37.47 42.96 -25.46
#